data_c629fb90b33a11ac17a0eb64823b3f26
#
_entry.id   c629fb90b33a11ac17a0eb64823b3f26
#
_cell.length_a   1.000
_cell.length_b   1.000
_cell.length_c   1.000
_cell.angle_alpha   90.00
_cell.angle_beta   90.00
_cell.angle_gamma   90.00
#
_symmetry.space_group_name_H-M   'P 1'
#
loop_
_entity.id
_entity.type
_entity.pdbx_description
1 polymer ?
#
loop_
_entity_poly.entity_id
_entity_poly.type
_entity_poly.pdbx_seq_one_letter_code
_entity_poly.pdbx_strand_id
1 'polypeptide(L)'
;MSKKMVTLNELLEIKDFAERVTLVNKHGNLNNQITHVTIMEGPDLHEWVTGGEFVLTTWYAFSKSPDLQEDGFKKLAPRISAIGIKTGRFINKIPLKILQLADQYRLPVFEVKTAVKFRELVQTITSEIQNYQTNMLIEVEKNYQKLIHTSLNSDDLASLVNVLGNQLHKNCFCLNHEGKILASWSRRGTRKQDFLDWTEKIKTGFNERIYTDAGFFINELHIFECYARSQLIGRFIIVAEGQLTEKERLIGQQGASFLAIKLWDHYETLQKIVERFWKEIKNGEIKSGEVIAEKLANLGFVQQKAYNLILFSKGSHNISNYLIDRFLIEEEKFYILLCSSKEALTSINIFKKYNKEQNKIATAVISPEFTELERIKEHYEMSVNVIRLLYKLHISGVRKAEEWLPFSLLMHCRNTSEYNFIKTTVLDKLQEYDRRYQSSLLDTLSAALRENSLEDAAERQHIHINTLRYRLGKIKEITQKNYFKMTDRYFLLLCIMIQRMEHEQL
;
A
#
# COMPACT_ATOMS: atom_id res chain seq x y z
N MET A 1 13.11 -17.05 12.62
CA MET A 1 14.20 -17.03 11.59
C MET A 1 14.73 -18.45 11.41
N SER A 2 14.35 -19.12 10.34
CA SER A 2 14.93 -20.45 10.02
C SER A 2 16.17 -20.20 9.14
N LYS A 3 17.34 -20.09 9.78
CA LYS A 3 18.64 -20.15 9.08
C LYS A 3 18.76 -21.53 8.46
N LYS A 4 18.68 -21.67 7.14
CA LYS A 4 19.03 -22.91 6.47
C LYS A 4 20.54 -23.07 6.59
N MET A 5 20.99 -24.13 7.25
CA MET A 5 22.37 -24.40 7.61
C MET A 5 22.76 -25.77 7.11
N VAL A 6 24.06 -26.11 7.17
CA VAL A 6 24.60 -27.38 6.80
C VAL A 6 23.87 -28.54 7.51
N THR A 7 23.49 -29.57 6.78
CA THR A 7 22.87 -30.78 7.35
C THR A 7 23.94 -31.77 7.81
N LEU A 8 23.57 -32.68 8.69
CA LEU A 8 24.48 -33.76 9.11
C LEU A 8 24.85 -34.70 7.95
N ASN A 9 23.96 -34.89 6.96
CA ASN A 9 24.30 -35.64 5.75
C ASN A 9 25.45 -34.97 5.00
N GLU A 10 25.38 -33.64 4.80
CA GLU A 10 26.45 -32.88 4.12
C GLU A 10 27.76 -32.92 4.91
N LEU A 11 27.72 -32.87 6.26
CA LEU A 11 28.91 -33.02 7.09
C LEU A 11 29.52 -34.42 6.95
N LEU A 12 28.73 -35.50 6.83
CA LEU A 12 29.19 -36.84 6.66
C LEU A 12 29.84 -37.12 5.28
N GLU A 13 29.52 -36.30 4.27
CA GLU A 13 30.19 -36.34 2.96
C GLU A 13 31.62 -35.79 3.03
N ILE A 14 31.94 -35.01 4.06
CA ILE A 14 33.30 -34.48 4.27
C ILE A 14 34.19 -35.60 4.85
N LYS A 15 35.14 -36.05 4.06
CA LYS A 15 36.04 -37.12 4.42
C LYS A 15 36.70 -36.91 5.79
N ASP A 16 37.19 -35.70 6.05
CA ASP A 16 37.85 -35.34 7.30
C ASP A 16 36.92 -35.46 8.53
N PHE A 17 35.63 -35.13 8.38
CA PHE A 17 34.64 -35.31 9.44
C PHE A 17 34.27 -36.81 9.60
N ALA A 18 33.94 -37.50 8.50
CA ALA A 18 33.49 -38.88 8.51
C ALA A 18 34.57 -39.85 9.06
N GLU A 19 35.85 -39.55 8.86
CA GLU A 19 36.94 -40.37 9.41
C GLU A 19 37.13 -40.20 10.94
N ARG A 20 36.62 -39.11 11.52
CA ARG A 20 36.79 -38.73 12.93
C ARG A 20 35.64 -39.16 13.83
N VAL A 21 34.45 -39.37 13.25
CA VAL A 21 33.26 -39.73 14.00
C VAL A 21 32.60 -40.99 13.44
N THR A 22 31.76 -41.62 14.26
CA THR A 22 30.96 -42.78 13.84
C THR A 22 29.54 -42.58 14.36
N LEU A 23 28.52 -42.62 13.49
CA LEU A 23 27.12 -42.59 13.91
C LEU A 23 26.79 -43.88 14.65
N VAL A 24 26.29 -43.83 15.89
CA VAL A 24 26.11 -45.00 16.75
C VAL A 24 24.65 -45.32 17.07
N ASN A 25 23.71 -44.46 16.76
CA ASN A 25 22.29 -44.75 16.92
C ASN A 25 21.59 -44.92 15.56
N LYS A 26 20.46 -45.67 15.55
CA LYS A 26 19.79 -46.11 14.31
C LYS A 26 18.79 -45.13 13.74
N HIS A 27 18.17 -44.35 14.61
CA HIS A 27 17.02 -43.52 14.25
C HIS A 27 17.30 -41.98 14.30
N GLY A 28 18.59 -41.62 14.30
CA GLY A 28 18.98 -40.20 14.23
C GLY A 28 18.60 -39.55 12.90
N ASN A 29 18.00 -38.39 12.95
CA ASN A 29 17.61 -37.64 11.76
C ASN A 29 18.82 -36.87 11.17
N LEU A 30 19.45 -37.42 10.13
CA LEU A 30 20.59 -36.78 9.47
C LEU A 30 20.26 -35.55 8.65
N ASN A 31 18.98 -35.22 8.48
CA ASN A 31 18.54 -33.94 7.88
C ASN A 31 18.50 -32.81 8.89
N ASN A 32 18.83 -33.04 10.17
CA ASN A 32 18.94 -31.98 11.15
C ASN A 32 19.99 -30.95 10.70
N GLN A 33 19.61 -29.70 10.81
CA GLN A 33 20.44 -28.55 10.43
C GLN A 33 21.36 -28.16 11.59
N ILE A 34 22.61 -27.85 11.26
CA ILE A 34 23.64 -27.42 12.22
C ILE A 34 23.85 -25.91 12.04
N THR A 35 23.65 -25.16 13.10
CA THR A 35 23.86 -23.72 13.14
C THR A 35 25.24 -23.34 13.68
N HIS A 36 25.72 -24.08 14.67
CA HIS A 36 27.03 -23.90 15.29
C HIS A 36 27.41 -25.16 16.08
N VAL A 37 28.64 -25.18 16.52
CA VAL A 37 29.19 -26.27 17.35
C VAL A 37 29.50 -25.73 18.74
N THR A 38 29.14 -26.50 19.77
CA THR A 38 29.31 -26.12 21.18
C THR A 38 29.98 -27.26 21.93
N ILE A 39 30.92 -26.98 22.83
CA ILE A 39 31.52 -27.94 23.71
C ILE A 39 30.81 -27.92 25.05
N MET A 40 30.31 -29.07 25.49
CA MET A 40 29.64 -29.20 26.79
C MET A 40 30.66 -29.37 27.91
N GLU A 41 30.72 -28.41 28.80
CA GLU A 41 31.59 -28.44 29.99
C GLU A 41 30.82 -28.78 31.27
N GLY A 42 29.54 -28.35 31.39
CA GLY A 42 28.70 -28.57 32.52
C GLY A 42 27.39 -29.33 32.22
N PRO A 43 26.69 -29.85 33.25
CA PRO A 43 25.43 -30.56 33.10
C PRO A 43 24.22 -29.62 32.77
N ASP A 44 24.40 -28.33 32.93
CA ASP A 44 23.41 -27.25 32.75
C ASP A 44 23.35 -26.69 31.32
N LEU A 45 24.08 -27.27 30.37
CA LEU A 45 24.14 -26.80 28.98
C LEU A 45 22.75 -26.61 28.35
N HIS A 46 21.74 -27.38 28.75
CA HIS A 46 20.39 -27.28 28.25
C HIS A 46 19.72 -25.91 28.52
N GLU A 47 20.27 -25.12 29.45
CA GLU A 47 19.82 -23.75 29.73
C GLU A 47 20.36 -22.71 28.73
N TRP A 48 21.50 -23.05 28.09
CA TRP A 48 22.29 -22.13 27.24
C TRP A 48 22.13 -22.38 25.73
N VAL A 49 21.66 -23.57 25.34
CA VAL A 49 21.48 -23.90 23.92
C VAL A 49 20.27 -23.16 23.34
N THR A 50 20.47 -22.58 22.15
CA THR A 50 19.46 -21.80 21.43
C THR A 50 18.75 -22.59 20.32
N GLY A 51 19.22 -23.81 20.04
CA GLY A 51 18.71 -24.69 18.99
C GLY A 51 19.66 -24.76 17.79
N GLY A 52 19.74 -25.97 17.19
CA GLY A 52 20.59 -26.18 16.02
C GLY A 52 22.05 -26.47 16.31
N GLU A 53 22.42 -26.67 17.56
CA GLU A 53 23.80 -26.98 17.95
C GLU A 53 24.20 -28.40 17.64
N PHE A 54 25.48 -28.60 17.17
CA PHE A 54 26.22 -29.80 17.29
C PHE A 54 27.03 -29.79 18.60
N VAL A 55 26.59 -30.55 19.60
CA VAL A 55 27.24 -30.58 20.93
C VAL A 55 28.35 -31.59 20.96
N LEU A 56 29.57 -31.18 21.34
CA LEU A 56 30.68 -32.05 21.59
C LEU A 56 30.91 -32.24 23.11
N THR A 57 31.04 -33.46 23.58
CA THR A 57 31.24 -33.74 25.01
C THR A 57 32.14 -34.91 25.26
N THR A 58 32.90 -34.85 26.35
CA THR A 58 33.63 -36.00 26.90
C THR A 58 32.81 -36.85 27.86
N TRP A 59 31.52 -36.44 28.06
CA TRP A 59 30.59 -37.01 29.03
C TRP A 59 31.01 -36.88 30.51
N TYR A 60 32.05 -36.08 30.79
CA TYR A 60 32.57 -35.90 32.15
C TYR A 60 31.52 -35.39 33.13
N ALA A 61 30.74 -34.41 32.71
CA ALA A 61 29.70 -33.79 33.54
C ALA A 61 28.64 -34.78 34.07
N PHE A 62 28.43 -35.88 33.33
CA PHE A 62 27.47 -36.93 33.67
C PHE A 62 28.11 -38.24 34.15
N SER A 63 29.43 -38.36 34.16
CA SER A 63 30.11 -39.62 34.43
C SER A 63 29.92 -40.14 35.86
N LYS A 64 29.57 -39.27 36.83
CA LYS A 64 29.52 -39.60 38.26
C LYS A 64 28.15 -40.06 38.74
N SER A 65 27.06 -39.85 38.00
CA SER A 65 25.71 -40.22 38.43
C SER A 65 24.84 -40.64 37.23
N PRO A 66 24.38 -41.92 37.20
CA PRO A 66 23.49 -42.42 36.16
C PRO A 66 22.18 -41.66 36.04
N ASP A 67 21.58 -41.22 37.15
CA ASP A 67 20.30 -40.52 37.17
C ASP A 67 20.44 -39.14 36.56
N LEU A 68 21.53 -38.41 36.82
CA LEU A 68 21.84 -37.13 36.19
C LEU A 68 22.07 -37.26 34.67
N GLN A 69 22.54 -38.41 34.20
CA GLN A 69 22.73 -38.66 32.77
C GLN A 69 21.41 -38.64 32.02
N GLU A 70 20.41 -39.35 32.51
CA GLU A 70 19.09 -39.43 31.83
C GLU A 70 18.33 -38.12 31.88
N ASP A 71 18.25 -37.49 33.04
CA ASP A 71 17.51 -36.27 33.21
C ASP A 71 18.15 -35.10 32.45
N GLY A 72 19.47 -34.98 32.50
CA GLY A 72 20.21 -33.98 31.72
C GLY A 72 20.06 -34.19 30.22
N PHE A 73 20.13 -35.44 29.76
CA PHE A 73 20.00 -35.78 28.34
C PHE A 73 18.57 -35.53 27.84
N LYS A 74 17.52 -35.86 28.61
CA LYS A 74 16.10 -35.58 28.27
C LYS A 74 15.83 -34.09 28.09
N LYS A 75 16.48 -33.24 28.89
CA LYS A 75 16.35 -31.79 28.79
C LYS A 75 17.12 -31.21 27.58
N LEU A 76 18.27 -31.80 27.27
CA LEU A 76 19.17 -31.34 26.19
C LEU A 76 18.73 -31.83 24.80
N ALA A 77 18.35 -33.10 24.67
CA ALA A 77 18.08 -33.76 23.40
C ALA A 77 17.07 -33.05 22.49
N PRO A 78 15.93 -32.50 23.00
CA PRO A 78 14.95 -31.77 22.14
C PRO A 78 15.42 -30.37 21.67
N ARG A 79 16.57 -29.91 22.19
CA ARG A 79 17.08 -28.55 21.94
C ARG A 79 18.31 -28.52 21.05
N ILE A 80 18.91 -29.64 20.72
CA ILE A 80 20.13 -29.73 19.92
C ILE A 80 19.89 -30.52 18.63
N SER A 81 20.76 -30.34 17.63
CA SER A 81 20.65 -31.01 16.34
C SER A 81 21.45 -32.30 16.27
N ALA A 82 22.54 -32.42 17.03
CA ALA A 82 23.35 -33.61 17.13
C ALA A 82 24.25 -33.58 18.38
N ILE A 83 24.74 -34.72 18.79
CA ILE A 83 25.73 -34.84 19.87
C ILE A 83 26.88 -35.77 19.48
N GLY A 84 28.11 -35.29 19.68
CA GLY A 84 29.34 -36.05 19.52
C GLY A 84 29.96 -36.37 20.88
N ILE A 85 30.02 -37.65 21.25
CA ILE A 85 30.50 -38.11 22.56
C ILE A 85 31.85 -38.77 22.38
N LYS A 86 32.87 -38.25 23.06
CA LYS A 86 34.22 -38.82 23.04
C LYS A 86 34.37 -39.96 24.06
N THR A 87 34.61 -41.16 23.57
CA THR A 87 34.87 -42.36 24.39
C THR A 87 36.35 -42.52 24.68
N GLY A 88 36.67 -43.42 25.61
CA GLY A 88 38.06 -43.81 25.99
C GLY A 88 38.74 -42.86 27.00
N ARG A 89 38.04 -41.84 27.55
CA ARG A 89 38.60 -40.99 28.60
C ARG A 89 37.80 -41.04 29.92
N PHE A 90 36.53 -40.77 29.89
CA PHE A 90 35.64 -40.77 31.08
C PHE A 90 34.57 -41.85 30.98
N ILE A 91 34.24 -42.27 29.79
CA ILE A 91 33.37 -43.41 29.51
C ILE A 91 34.05 -44.28 28.42
N ASN A 92 33.93 -45.60 28.55
CA ASN A 92 34.47 -46.53 27.57
C ASN A 92 33.48 -46.80 26.43
N LYS A 93 32.20 -46.74 26.72
CA LYS A 93 31.09 -46.90 25.75
C LYS A 93 29.95 -45.98 26.11
N ILE A 94 29.23 -45.50 25.11
CA ILE A 94 28.02 -44.69 25.29
C ILE A 94 26.93 -45.58 25.89
N PRO A 95 26.28 -45.18 27.02
CA PRO A 95 25.27 -46.01 27.67
C PRO A 95 24.11 -46.32 26.75
N LEU A 96 23.65 -47.59 26.74
CA LEU A 96 22.52 -48.01 25.88
C LEU A 96 21.25 -47.21 26.11
N LYS A 97 21.00 -46.81 27.36
CA LYS A 97 19.84 -45.99 27.72
C LYS A 97 19.86 -44.62 27.06
N ILE A 98 21.02 -44.00 26.92
CA ILE A 98 21.20 -42.70 26.21
C ILE A 98 20.97 -42.90 24.71
N LEU A 99 21.42 -44.00 24.09
CA LEU A 99 21.14 -44.30 22.68
C LEU A 99 19.65 -44.53 22.44
N GLN A 100 18.95 -45.21 23.34
CA GLN A 100 17.51 -45.42 23.27
C GLN A 100 16.74 -44.10 23.39
N LEU A 101 17.15 -43.23 24.31
CA LEU A 101 16.57 -41.88 24.43
C LEU A 101 16.85 -41.05 23.18
N ALA A 102 18.06 -41.07 22.65
CA ALA A 102 18.41 -40.37 21.42
C ALA A 102 17.53 -40.81 20.23
N ASP A 103 17.28 -42.14 20.12
CA ASP A 103 16.38 -42.65 19.09
C ASP A 103 14.93 -42.18 19.26
N GLN A 104 14.43 -42.05 20.48
CA GLN A 104 13.09 -41.48 20.78
C GLN A 104 12.98 -40.02 20.32
N TYR A 105 14.05 -39.25 20.52
CA TYR A 105 14.11 -37.85 20.07
C TYR A 105 14.57 -37.68 18.64
N ARG A 106 14.87 -38.80 17.92
CA ARG A 106 15.50 -38.80 16.60
C ARG A 106 16.78 -37.97 16.54
N LEU A 107 17.52 -37.88 17.67
CA LEU A 107 18.75 -37.12 17.77
C LEU A 107 19.93 -37.99 17.31
N PRO A 108 20.70 -37.57 16.29
CA PRO A 108 21.93 -38.27 15.89
C PRO A 108 23.00 -38.22 16.98
N VAL A 109 23.54 -39.38 17.33
CA VAL A 109 24.62 -39.52 18.29
C VAL A 109 25.86 -40.06 17.56
N PHE A 110 26.95 -39.32 17.66
CA PHE A 110 28.24 -39.68 17.09
C PHE A 110 29.22 -40.08 18.18
N GLU A 111 29.89 -41.21 18.00
CA GLU A 111 31.06 -41.54 18.77
C GLU A 111 32.28 -40.82 18.16
N VAL A 112 32.98 -40.02 18.97
CA VAL A 112 34.22 -39.34 18.56
C VAL A 112 35.42 -40.21 18.94
N LYS A 113 36.29 -40.54 17.98
CA LYS A 113 37.47 -41.32 18.21
C LYS A 113 38.42 -40.70 19.24
N THR A 114 39.03 -41.51 20.12
CA THR A 114 39.83 -41.02 21.24
C THR A 114 41.00 -40.13 20.82
N ALA A 115 41.62 -40.39 19.67
CA ALA A 115 42.73 -39.59 19.14
C ALA A 115 42.31 -38.18 18.62
N VAL A 116 41.03 -37.98 18.31
CA VAL A 116 40.54 -36.74 17.70
C VAL A 116 40.45 -35.63 18.74
N LYS A 117 41.02 -34.47 18.46
CA LYS A 117 40.89 -33.29 19.30
C LYS A 117 39.58 -32.54 18.94
N PHE A 118 38.81 -32.11 19.92
CA PHE A 118 37.56 -31.34 19.67
C PHE A 118 37.80 -30.08 18.83
N ARG A 119 38.97 -29.44 19.00
CA ARG A 119 39.35 -28.28 18.16
C ARG A 119 39.31 -28.61 16.66
N GLU A 120 39.68 -29.78 16.26
CA GLU A 120 39.70 -30.22 14.84
C GLU A 120 38.25 -30.36 14.31
N LEU A 121 37.36 -31.01 15.09
CA LEU A 121 35.94 -31.12 14.74
C LEU A 121 35.24 -29.73 14.72
N VAL A 122 35.51 -28.90 15.73
CA VAL A 122 34.99 -27.53 15.76
C VAL A 122 35.42 -26.77 14.51
N GLN A 123 36.69 -26.86 14.14
CA GLN A 123 37.20 -26.19 12.94
C GLN A 123 36.55 -26.71 11.66
N THR A 124 36.43 -28.02 11.48
CA THR A 124 35.80 -28.63 10.30
C THR A 124 34.33 -28.20 10.18
N ILE A 125 33.55 -28.34 11.27
CA ILE A 125 32.12 -27.98 11.26
C ILE A 125 31.94 -26.47 11.02
N THR A 126 32.71 -25.62 11.71
CA THR A 126 32.60 -24.16 11.57
C THR A 126 32.99 -23.69 10.16
N SER A 127 34.08 -24.27 9.60
CA SER A 127 34.49 -23.95 8.22
C SER A 127 33.42 -24.34 7.22
N GLU A 128 32.72 -25.46 7.39
CA GLU A 128 31.68 -25.87 6.49
C GLU A 128 30.43 -24.98 6.59
N ILE A 129 30.05 -24.57 7.80
CA ILE A 129 28.97 -23.58 8.00
C ILE A 129 29.34 -22.27 7.30
N GLN A 130 30.57 -21.77 7.43
CA GLN A 130 31.05 -20.56 6.78
C GLN A 130 31.10 -20.70 5.25
N ASN A 131 31.56 -21.83 4.73
CA ASN A 131 31.57 -22.11 3.30
C ASN A 131 30.14 -22.09 2.72
N TYR A 132 29.20 -22.71 3.41
CA TYR A 132 27.82 -22.73 3.00
C TYR A 132 27.23 -21.30 2.93
N GLN A 133 27.48 -20.49 3.96
CA GLN A 133 27.02 -19.08 3.99
C GLN A 133 27.68 -18.26 2.87
N THR A 134 28.99 -18.44 2.64
CA THR A 134 29.73 -17.74 1.59
C THR A 134 29.22 -18.14 0.20
N ASN A 135 29.02 -19.42 -0.06
CA ASN A 135 28.50 -19.91 -1.34
C ASN A 135 27.08 -19.38 -1.61
N MET A 136 26.24 -19.34 -0.58
CA MET A 136 24.90 -18.75 -0.68
C MET A 136 24.97 -17.26 -1.05
N LEU A 137 25.85 -16.49 -0.41
CA LEU A 137 26.03 -15.06 -0.74
C LEU A 137 26.54 -14.85 -2.17
N ILE A 138 27.52 -15.67 -2.61
CA ILE A 138 28.03 -15.63 -3.99
C ILE A 138 26.91 -15.93 -5.01
N GLU A 139 26.06 -16.88 -4.70
CA GLU A 139 24.93 -17.22 -5.59
C GLU A 139 23.88 -16.11 -5.63
N VAL A 140 23.55 -15.52 -4.48
CA VAL A 140 22.65 -14.36 -4.39
C VAL A 140 23.24 -13.18 -5.16
N GLU A 141 24.55 -12.91 -5.04
CA GLU A 141 25.24 -11.87 -5.81
C GLU A 141 25.20 -12.12 -7.31
N LYS A 142 25.46 -13.35 -7.77
CA LYS A 142 25.32 -13.69 -9.20
C LYS A 142 23.90 -13.45 -9.71
N ASN A 143 22.90 -13.74 -8.90
CA ASN A 143 21.52 -13.51 -9.25
C ASN A 143 21.23 -12.01 -9.33
N TYR A 144 21.74 -11.21 -8.41
CA TYR A 144 21.67 -9.76 -8.40
C TYR A 144 22.27 -9.16 -9.68
N GLN A 145 23.47 -9.60 -10.08
CA GLN A 145 24.13 -9.15 -11.32
C GLN A 145 23.29 -9.47 -12.57
N LYS A 146 22.63 -10.63 -12.62
CA LYS A 146 21.72 -10.97 -13.71
C LYS A 146 20.51 -10.04 -13.75
N LEU A 147 19.94 -9.67 -12.60
CA LEU A 147 18.83 -8.73 -12.52
C LEU A 147 19.24 -7.34 -12.98
N ILE A 148 20.43 -6.85 -12.57
CA ILE A 148 20.99 -5.58 -13.07
C ILE A 148 21.10 -5.63 -14.59
N HIS A 149 21.78 -6.64 -15.13
CA HIS A 149 21.98 -6.76 -16.57
C HIS A 149 20.66 -6.79 -17.34
N THR A 150 19.69 -7.55 -16.86
CA THR A 150 18.35 -7.61 -17.50
C THR A 150 17.63 -6.27 -17.39
N SER A 151 17.69 -5.60 -16.22
CA SER A 151 17.06 -4.31 -16.01
C SER A 151 17.64 -3.20 -16.90
N LEU A 152 18.95 -3.25 -17.20
CA LEU A 152 19.61 -2.28 -18.08
C LEU A 152 19.36 -2.53 -19.56
N ASN A 153 19.19 -3.79 -19.98
CA ASN A 153 19.09 -4.19 -21.39
C ASN A 153 17.66 -4.47 -21.86
N SER A 154 16.66 -4.46 -20.99
CA SER A 154 15.26 -4.68 -21.34
C SER A 154 14.36 -3.75 -20.55
N ASP A 155 13.44 -3.10 -21.27
CA ASP A 155 12.39 -2.26 -20.65
C ASP A 155 11.15 -3.08 -20.27
N ASP A 156 11.13 -4.37 -20.59
CA ASP A 156 9.99 -5.24 -20.39
C ASP A 156 10.00 -5.89 -19.00
N LEU A 157 8.92 -5.70 -18.25
CA LEU A 157 8.68 -6.36 -16.95
C LEU A 157 8.72 -7.89 -17.04
N ALA A 158 8.23 -8.46 -18.18
CA ALA A 158 8.20 -9.90 -18.38
C ALA A 158 9.63 -10.49 -18.39
N SER A 159 10.60 -9.78 -18.92
CA SER A 159 12.01 -10.21 -18.92
C SER A 159 12.57 -10.37 -17.51
N LEU A 160 12.27 -9.44 -16.58
CA LEU A 160 12.68 -9.55 -15.17
C LEU A 160 11.95 -10.70 -14.47
N VAL A 161 10.65 -10.82 -14.68
CA VAL A 161 9.85 -11.91 -14.09
C VAL A 161 10.33 -13.28 -14.59
N ASN A 162 10.73 -13.38 -15.87
CA ASN A 162 11.32 -14.59 -16.45
C ASN A 162 12.66 -14.94 -15.78
N VAL A 163 13.53 -13.98 -15.54
CA VAL A 163 14.80 -14.21 -14.83
C VAL A 163 14.52 -14.69 -13.41
N LEU A 164 13.61 -14.03 -12.68
CA LEU A 164 13.25 -14.41 -11.31
C LEU A 164 12.63 -15.82 -11.24
N GLY A 165 11.67 -16.12 -12.12
CA GLY A 165 11.03 -17.42 -12.18
C GLY A 165 12.01 -18.55 -12.51
N ASN A 166 12.94 -18.32 -13.44
CA ASN A 166 13.99 -19.28 -13.75
C ASN A 166 14.98 -19.51 -12.59
N GLN A 167 15.29 -18.47 -11.81
CA GLN A 167 16.17 -18.58 -10.63
C GLN A 167 15.49 -19.31 -9.47
N LEU A 168 14.21 -19.01 -9.25
CA LEU A 168 13.42 -19.60 -8.17
C LEU A 168 12.90 -21.00 -8.50
N HIS A 169 12.78 -21.34 -9.79
CA HIS A 169 12.08 -22.53 -10.28
C HIS A 169 10.64 -22.63 -9.74
N LYS A 170 9.99 -21.49 -9.50
CA LYS A 170 8.64 -21.35 -8.95
C LYS A 170 7.80 -20.42 -9.80
N ASN A 171 6.48 -20.64 -9.82
CA ASN A 171 5.55 -19.74 -10.49
C ASN A 171 5.58 -18.36 -9.86
N CYS A 172 5.69 -17.33 -10.70
CA CYS A 172 5.84 -15.94 -10.26
C CYS A 172 4.87 -15.02 -10.99
N PHE A 173 4.40 -13.99 -10.30
CA PHE A 173 3.53 -12.95 -10.85
C PHE A 173 4.03 -11.58 -10.43
N CYS A 174 3.99 -10.64 -11.36
CA CYS A 174 4.16 -9.22 -11.08
C CYS A 174 2.82 -8.52 -11.29
N LEU A 175 2.36 -7.81 -10.29
CA LEU A 175 1.09 -7.08 -10.29
C LEU A 175 1.33 -5.60 -10.10
N ASN A 176 0.43 -4.79 -10.66
CA ASN A 176 0.31 -3.41 -10.22
C ASN A 176 -0.31 -3.31 -8.81
N HIS A 177 -0.41 -2.13 -8.25
CA HIS A 177 -0.95 -1.94 -6.90
C HIS A 177 -2.46 -2.28 -6.80
N GLU A 178 -3.24 -2.22 -7.90
CA GLU A 178 -4.64 -2.64 -7.95
C GLU A 178 -4.83 -4.17 -7.97
N GLY A 179 -3.73 -4.93 -8.12
CA GLY A 179 -3.78 -6.38 -8.23
C GLY A 179 -3.96 -6.90 -9.66
N LYS A 180 -3.83 -6.05 -10.70
CA LYS A 180 -3.82 -6.51 -12.09
C LYS A 180 -2.47 -7.15 -12.41
N ILE A 181 -2.49 -8.35 -12.99
CA ILE A 181 -1.28 -9.05 -13.41
C ILE A 181 -0.70 -8.35 -14.64
N LEU A 182 0.55 -7.88 -14.52
CA LEU A 182 1.31 -7.23 -15.58
C LEU A 182 2.26 -8.20 -16.29
N ALA A 183 2.86 -9.13 -15.54
CA ALA A 183 3.73 -10.17 -16.07
C ALA A 183 3.64 -11.42 -15.20
N SER A 184 3.92 -12.58 -15.80
CA SER A 184 3.95 -13.86 -15.09
C SER A 184 4.96 -14.81 -15.71
N TRP A 185 5.48 -15.70 -14.88
CA TRP A 185 6.29 -16.83 -15.30
C TRP A 185 5.74 -18.12 -14.70
N SER A 186 5.63 -19.16 -15.53
CA SER A 186 5.12 -20.46 -15.11
C SER A 186 6.17 -21.55 -15.31
N ARG A 187 6.36 -22.36 -14.28
CA ARG A 187 7.22 -23.55 -14.35
C ARG A 187 6.66 -24.52 -15.39
N ARG A 188 7.54 -25.19 -16.14
CA ARG A 188 7.14 -26.27 -17.06
C ARG A 188 6.37 -27.35 -16.31
N GLY A 189 5.19 -27.73 -16.81
CA GLY A 189 4.29 -28.71 -16.19
C GLY A 189 3.24 -28.13 -15.25
N THR A 190 3.20 -26.80 -15.05
CA THR A 190 2.07 -26.15 -14.33
C THR A 190 0.79 -26.35 -15.13
N ARG A 191 -0.27 -26.89 -14.47
CA ARG A 191 -1.57 -27.09 -15.11
C ARG A 191 -2.27 -25.73 -15.28
N LYS A 192 -2.99 -25.58 -16.40
CA LYS A 192 -3.75 -24.35 -16.70
C LYS A 192 -4.75 -24.02 -15.60
N GLN A 193 -5.34 -25.03 -14.97
CA GLN A 193 -6.30 -24.85 -13.88
C GLN A 193 -5.62 -24.24 -12.65
N ASP A 194 -4.44 -24.74 -12.24
CA ASP A 194 -3.70 -24.22 -11.09
C ASP A 194 -3.35 -22.73 -11.30
N PHE A 195 -2.96 -22.35 -12.53
CA PHE A 195 -2.68 -20.96 -12.88
C PHE A 195 -3.94 -20.08 -12.75
N LEU A 196 -5.09 -20.55 -13.20
CA LEU A 196 -6.36 -19.84 -13.07
C LEU A 196 -6.77 -19.70 -11.61
N ASP A 197 -6.64 -20.75 -10.80
CA ASP A 197 -6.97 -20.74 -9.38
C ASP A 197 -6.09 -19.74 -8.60
N TRP A 198 -4.80 -19.64 -8.92
CA TRP A 198 -3.92 -18.62 -8.31
C TRP A 198 -4.30 -17.20 -8.75
N THR A 199 -4.64 -16.99 -10.02
CA THR A 199 -5.09 -15.68 -10.51
C THR A 199 -6.38 -15.24 -9.84
N GLU A 200 -7.30 -16.16 -9.54
CA GLU A 200 -8.54 -15.89 -8.83
C GLU A 200 -8.26 -15.60 -7.33
N LYS A 201 -7.43 -16.43 -6.68
CA LYS A 201 -6.98 -16.19 -5.30
C LYS A 201 -6.28 -14.83 -5.15
N ILE A 202 -5.46 -14.43 -6.12
CA ILE A 202 -4.80 -13.12 -6.16
C ILE A 202 -5.84 -11.99 -6.22
N LYS A 203 -6.87 -12.11 -7.07
CA LYS A 203 -7.92 -11.11 -7.22
C LYS A 203 -8.82 -10.98 -5.98
N THR A 204 -9.11 -12.08 -5.30
CA THR A 204 -10.04 -12.14 -4.16
C THR A 204 -9.34 -12.05 -2.80
N GLY A 205 -8.07 -12.45 -2.71
CA GLY A 205 -7.40 -12.83 -1.48
C GLY A 205 -6.70 -11.71 -0.71
N PHE A 206 -6.82 -10.43 -1.11
CA PHE A 206 -6.14 -9.34 -0.39
C PHE A 206 -6.78 -8.96 0.97
N ASN A 207 -7.86 -9.63 1.39
CA ASN A 207 -8.56 -9.31 2.64
C ASN A 207 -8.02 -10.06 3.89
N GLU A 208 -7.29 -11.16 3.72
CA GLU A 208 -6.70 -11.93 4.82
C GLU A 208 -5.17 -11.85 4.76
N ARG A 209 -4.56 -10.97 5.58
CA ARG A 209 -3.12 -10.71 5.60
C ARG A 209 -2.46 -11.41 6.78
N ILE A 210 -1.55 -12.35 6.50
CA ILE A 210 -0.60 -12.86 7.48
C ILE A 210 0.75 -12.23 7.17
N TYR A 211 1.22 -11.33 8.04
CA TYR A 211 2.50 -10.64 7.87
C TYR A 211 3.67 -11.52 8.33
N THR A 212 4.75 -11.53 7.54
CA THR A 212 6.07 -12.06 7.91
C THR A 212 7.11 -10.96 7.72
N ASP A 213 8.31 -11.12 8.29
CA ASP A 213 9.43 -10.14 8.19
C ASP A 213 9.89 -9.83 6.74
N ALA A 214 9.41 -10.58 5.75
CA ALA A 214 9.82 -10.46 4.35
C ALA A 214 8.66 -10.13 3.39
N GLY A 215 7.49 -9.85 3.91
CA GLY A 215 6.27 -9.69 3.15
C GLY A 215 5.11 -10.38 3.86
N PHE A 216 4.01 -10.62 3.14
CA PHE A 216 2.90 -11.37 3.69
C PHE A 216 2.62 -12.64 2.89
N PHE A 217 1.98 -13.59 3.54
CA PHE A 217 1.70 -14.92 3.04
C PHE A 217 0.19 -15.19 3.08
N ILE A 218 -0.36 -15.65 1.95
CA ILE A 218 -1.76 -16.08 1.86
C ILE A 218 -1.78 -17.46 1.22
N ASN A 219 -2.04 -18.47 2.01
CA ASN A 219 -1.98 -19.88 1.55
C ASN A 219 -0.61 -20.21 0.95
N GLU A 220 -0.54 -20.46 -0.37
CA GLU A 220 0.67 -20.77 -1.13
C GLU A 220 1.33 -19.53 -1.76
N LEU A 221 0.82 -18.32 -1.51
CA LEU A 221 1.26 -17.09 -2.16
C LEU A 221 2.17 -16.29 -1.21
N HIS A 222 3.43 -16.17 -1.57
CA HIS A 222 4.39 -15.30 -0.87
C HIS A 222 4.46 -13.96 -1.60
N ILE A 223 4.10 -12.88 -0.91
CA ILE A 223 3.89 -11.56 -1.50
C ILE A 223 4.98 -10.60 -1.03
N PHE A 224 5.70 -10.03 -1.98
CA PHE A 224 6.70 -8.99 -1.78
C PHE A 224 6.17 -7.67 -2.35
N GLU A 225 6.10 -6.66 -1.52
CA GLU A 225 5.62 -5.35 -1.92
C GLU A 225 6.71 -4.57 -2.65
N CYS A 226 6.34 -3.96 -3.78
CA CYS A 226 7.22 -3.15 -4.61
C CYS A 226 6.99 -1.67 -4.29
N TYR A 227 7.94 -1.04 -3.61
CA TYR A 227 7.86 0.36 -3.24
C TYR A 227 8.81 1.23 -4.06
N ALA A 228 8.33 2.39 -4.54
CA ALA A 228 9.15 3.47 -5.07
C ALA A 228 8.74 4.80 -4.42
N ARG A 229 9.71 5.62 -3.99
CA ARG A 229 9.48 6.90 -3.30
C ARG A 229 8.47 6.79 -2.14
N SER A 230 8.56 5.72 -1.37
CA SER A 230 7.64 5.37 -0.26
C SER A 230 6.19 5.06 -0.69
N GLN A 231 5.94 4.82 -1.97
CA GLN A 231 4.63 4.43 -2.52
C GLN A 231 4.63 2.97 -2.91
N LEU A 232 3.54 2.26 -2.60
CA LEU A 232 3.30 0.91 -3.08
C LEU A 232 2.86 0.99 -4.54
N ILE A 233 3.73 0.59 -5.47
CA ILE A 233 3.47 0.66 -6.91
C ILE A 233 3.14 -0.69 -7.53
N GLY A 234 3.36 -1.77 -6.80
CA GLY A 234 3.05 -3.12 -7.26
C GLY A 234 3.40 -4.19 -6.24
N ARG A 235 3.26 -5.44 -6.67
CA ARG A 235 3.57 -6.62 -5.85
C ARG A 235 4.21 -7.69 -6.70
N PHE A 236 5.23 -8.34 -6.15
CA PHE A 236 5.82 -9.54 -6.70
C PHE A 236 5.36 -10.75 -5.88
N ILE A 237 4.80 -11.75 -6.54
CA ILE A 237 4.24 -12.94 -5.89
C ILE A 237 5.02 -14.17 -6.33
N ILE A 238 5.41 -14.98 -5.37
CA ILE A 238 6.01 -16.31 -5.57
C ILE A 238 5.02 -17.35 -5.06
N VAL A 239 4.70 -18.35 -5.89
CA VAL A 239 3.84 -19.48 -5.48
C VAL A 239 4.71 -20.61 -4.97
N ALA A 240 4.54 -21.01 -3.70
CA ALA A 240 5.29 -22.09 -3.09
C ALA A 240 4.48 -22.81 -2.01
N GLU A 241 4.52 -24.12 -2.00
CA GLU A 241 4.01 -24.93 -0.89
C GLU A 241 4.93 -24.76 0.34
N GLY A 242 4.37 -24.27 1.44
CA GLY A 242 5.09 -24.02 2.66
C GLY A 242 5.95 -22.74 2.64
N GLN A 243 6.93 -22.67 3.53
CA GLN A 243 7.79 -21.49 3.68
C GLN A 243 8.89 -21.42 2.62
N LEU A 244 9.19 -20.22 2.16
CA LEU A 244 10.35 -19.97 1.30
C LEU A 244 11.66 -20.18 2.08
N THR A 245 12.64 -20.74 1.41
CA THR A 245 14.01 -20.78 1.93
C THR A 245 14.58 -19.36 2.05
N GLU A 246 15.61 -19.16 2.87
CA GLU A 246 16.26 -17.86 3.04
C GLU A 246 16.79 -17.31 1.71
N LYS A 247 17.37 -18.16 0.87
CA LYS A 247 17.79 -17.81 -0.50
C LYS A 247 16.63 -17.33 -1.36
N GLU A 248 15.53 -18.08 -1.40
CA GLU A 248 14.34 -17.71 -2.19
C GLU A 248 13.73 -16.39 -1.71
N ARG A 249 13.75 -16.15 -0.41
CA ARG A 249 13.29 -14.90 0.20
C ARG A 249 14.16 -13.72 -0.21
N LEU A 250 15.48 -13.85 -0.17
CA LEU A 250 16.42 -12.82 -0.62
C LEU A 250 16.23 -12.51 -2.11
N ILE A 251 16.08 -13.52 -2.95
CA ILE A 251 15.80 -13.34 -4.38
C ILE A 251 14.45 -12.63 -4.57
N GLY A 252 13.42 -12.99 -3.78
CA GLY A 252 12.12 -12.33 -3.80
C GLY A 252 12.19 -10.84 -3.44
N GLN A 253 12.93 -10.50 -2.40
CA GLN A 253 13.15 -9.10 -1.97
C GLN A 253 13.92 -8.29 -3.01
N GLN A 254 15.00 -8.86 -3.55
CA GLN A 254 15.76 -8.22 -4.65
C GLN A 254 14.89 -8.05 -5.89
N GLY A 255 14.14 -9.10 -6.27
CA GLY A 255 13.22 -9.06 -7.38
C GLY A 255 12.17 -7.96 -7.24
N ALA A 256 11.55 -7.83 -6.07
CA ALA A 256 10.59 -6.77 -5.78
C ALA A 256 11.22 -5.37 -5.94
N SER A 257 12.48 -5.18 -5.51
CA SER A 257 13.19 -3.90 -5.66
C SER A 257 13.45 -3.56 -7.13
N PHE A 258 13.87 -4.51 -7.95
CA PHE A 258 14.08 -4.28 -9.39
C PHE A 258 12.77 -4.06 -10.14
N LEU A 259 11.74 -4.84 -9.82
CA LEU A 259 10.40 -4.66 -10.37
C LEU A 259 9.82 -3.31 -9.98
N ALA A 260 10.10 -2.82 -8.76
CA ALA A 260 9.70 -1.49 -8.33
C ALA A 260 10.30 -0.39 -9.22
N ILE A 261 11.58 -0.49 -9.56
CA ILE A 261 12.23 0.48 -10.46
C ILE A 261 11.54 0.47 -11.84
N LYS A 262 11.32 -0.71 -12.43
CA LYS A 262 10.69 -0.83 -13.76
C LYS A 262 9.21 -0.42 -13.75
N LEU A 263 8.47 -0.75 -12.70
CA LEU A 263 7.09 -0.30 -12.53
C LEU A 263 7.01 1.21 -12.42
N TRP A 264 7.98 1.82 -11.73
CA TRP A 264 8.06 3.27 -11.59
C TRP A 264 8.38 3.96 -12.92
N ASP A 265 9.37 3.46 -13.66
CA ASP A 265 9.73 3.99 -14.99
C ASP A 265 8.54 3.91 -15.96
N HIS A 266 7.82 2.78 -15.94
CA HIS A 266 6.61 2.60 -16.73
C HIS A 266 5.52 3.61 -16.30
N TYR A 267 5.31 3.78 -15.00
CA TYR A 267 4.36 4.76 -14.46
C TYR A 267 4.73 6.19 -14.85
N GLU A 268 5.99 6.62 -14.69
CA GLU A 268 6.44 7.96 -15.09
C GLU A 268 6.25 8.21 -16.60
N THR A 269 6.50 7.20 -17.42
CA THR A 269 6.31 7.29 -18.88
C THR A 269 4.83 7.48 -19.21
N LEU A 270 3.94 6.67 -18.60
CA LEU A 270 2.50 6.83 -18.78
C LEU A 270 2.02 8.20 -18.31
N GLN A 271 2.50 8.69 -17.17
CA GLN A 271 2.14 10.02 -16.66
C GLN A 271 2.52 11.13 -17.66
N LYS A 272 3.70 11.10 -18.24
CA LYS A 272 4.11 12.08 -19.26
C LYS A 272 3.20 12.06 -20.50
N ILE A 273 2.77 10.85 -20.93
CA ILE A 273 1.84 10.69 -22.05
C ILE A 273 0.46 11.27 -21.69
N VAL A 274 -0.04 10.96 -20.47
CA VAL A 274 -1.31 11.48 -19.96
C VAL A 274 -1.28 12.99 -19.84
N GLU A 275 -0.21 13.58 -19.29
CA GLU A 275 -0.05 15.03 -19.20
C GLU A 275 -0.01 15.72 -20.59
N ARG A 276 0.69 15.13 -21.55
CA ARG A 276 0.71 15.63 -22.92
C ARG A 276 -0.67 15.57 -23.55
N PHE A 277 -1.34 14.45 -23.46
CA PHE A 277 -2.70 14.26 -23.97
C PHE A 277 -3.67 15.26 -23.34
N TRP A 278 -3.55 15.49 -22.01
CA TRP A 278 -4.37 16.49 -21.31
C TRP A 278 -4.12 17.91 -21.83
N LYS A 279 -2.86 18.27 -22.10
CA LYS A 279 -2.53 19.57 -22.69
C LYS A 279 -3.18 19.73 -24.07
N GLU A 280 -3.19 18.69 -24.90
CA GLU A 280 -3.84 18.69 -26.24
C GLU A 280 -5.36 18.94 -26.10
N ILE A 281 -6.04 18.31 -25.13
CA ILE A 281 -7.47 18.57 -24.83
C ILE A 281 -7.68 20.00 -24.36
N LYS A 282 -6.89 20.45 -23.40
CA LYS A 282 -7.03 21.78 -22.80
C LYS A 282 -6.81 22.90 -23.80
N ASN A 283 -5.85 22.74 -24.69
CA ASN A 283 -5.59 23.70 -25.78
C ASN A 283 -6.64 23.62 -26.90
N GLY A 284 -7.51 22.61 -26.91
CA GLY A 284 -8.52 22.42 -27.96
C GLY A 284 -7.93 21.89 -29.26
N GLU A 285 -6.76 21.29 -29.21
CA GLU A 285 -6.11 20.60 -30.33
C GLU A 285 -6.85 19.32 -30.72
N ILE A 286 -7.42 18.63 -29.71
CA ILE A 286 -8.29 17.46 -29.89
C ILE A 286 -9.70 17.84 -29.44
N LYS A 287 -10.66 17.75 -30.36
CA LYS A 287 -12.07 18.08 -30.13
C LYS A 287 -13.02 16.89 -30.34
N SER A 288 -12.60 15.87 -31.11
CA SER A 288 -13.43 14.71 -31.39
C SER A 288 -13.44 13.75 -30.19
N GLY A 289 -14.60 13.38 -29.71
CA GLY A 289 -14.79 12.42 -28.63
C GLY A 289 -14.31 11.01 -29.01
N GLU A 290 -14.42 10.62 -30.28
CA GLU A 290 -13.89 9.35 -30.78
C GLU A 290 -12.38 9.29 -30.65
N VAL A 291 -11.66 10.36 -31.02
CA VAL A 291 -10.21 10.45 -30.89
C VAL A 291 -9.79 10.47 -29.40
N ILE A 292 -10.56 11.15 -28.56
CA ILE A 292 -10.33 11.15 -27.10
C ILE A 292 -10.53 9.73 -26.57
N ALA A 293 -11.60 9.05 -26.94
CA ALA A 293 -11.89 7.68 -26.50
C ALA A 293 -10.81 6.69 -26.91
N GLU A 294 -10.35 6.77 -28.17
CA GLU A 294 -9.25 5.92 -28.69
C GLU A 294 -7.96 6.14 -27.90
N LYS A 295 -7.54 7.39 -27.69
CA LYS A 295 -6.33 7.70 -26.92
C LYS A 295 -6.45 7.24 -25.46
N LEU A 296 -7.62 7.41 -24.81
CA LEU A 296 -7.89 6.91 -23.48
C LEU A 296 -7.80 5.38 -23.41
N ALA A 297 -8.36 4.67 -24.41
CA ALA A 297 -8.28 3.21 -24.50
C ALA A 297 -6.84 2.72 -24.65
N ASN A 298 -6.02 3.40 -25.47
CA ASN A 298 -4.61 3.10 -25.64
C ASN A 298 -3.79 3.32 -24.34
N LEU A 299 -4.26 4.20 -23.46
CA LEU A 299 -3.71 4.42 -22.11
C LEU A 299 -4.26 3.43 -21.06
N GLY A 300 -5.08 2.45 -21.49
CA GLY A 300 -5.68 1.46 -20.60
C GLY A 300 -6.94 1.92 -19.86
N PHE A 301 -7.47 3.10 -20.20
CA PHE A 301 -8.73 3.58 -19.64
C PHE A 301 -9.91 2.83 -20.26
N VAL A 302 -10.68 2.15 -19.43
CA VAL A 302 -11.86 1.42 -19.92
C VAL A 302 -12.98 2.41 -20.20
N GLN A 303 -13.53 2.37 -21.43
CA GLN A 303 -14.64 3.23 -21.84
C GLN A 303 -15.82 3.04 -20.90
N GLN A 304 -16.38 4.14 -20.44
CA GLN A 304 -17.49 4.20 -19.48
C GLN A 304 -18.76 4.77 -20.15
N LYS A 305 -19.92 4.51 -19.54
CA LYS A 305 -21.19 5.09 -19.96
C LYS A 305 -21.29 6.57 -19.59
N ALA A 306 -20.67 6.95 -18.50
CA ALA A 306 -20.67 8.31 -17.97
C ALA A 306 -19.38 8.59 -17.19
N TYR A 307 -18.96 9.83 -17.19
CA TYR A 307 -17.71 10.32 -16.66
C TYR A 307 -17.92 11.46 -15.66
N ASN A 308 -17.01 11.59 -14.72
CA ASN A 308 -16.83 12.77 -13.88
C ASN A 308 -15.37 13.22 -13.90
N LEU A 309 -15.17 14.52 -13.74
CA LEU A 309 -13.88 15.09 -13.37
C LEU A 309 -13.90 15.43 -11.88
N ILE A 310 -12.85 15.04 -11.17
CA ILE A 310 -12.66 15.45 -9.78
C ILE A 310 -11.38 16.26 -9.71
N LEU A 311 -11.46 17.47 -9.18
CA LEU A 311 -10.31 18.31 -8.91
C LEU A 311 -10.02 18.29 -7.42
N PHE A 312 -8.80 17.95 -7.04
CA PHE A 312 -8.33 17.95 -5.65
C PHE A 312 -7.33 19.07 -5.45
N SER A 313 -7.51 19.91 -4.44
CA SER A 313 -6.51 20.92 -4.09
C SER A 313 -5.21 20.26 -3.63
N LYS A 314 -4.06 20.80 -4.04
CA LYS A 314 -2.76 20.38 -3.54
C LYS A 314 -2.61 20.81 -2.08
N GLY A 315 -2.53 19.85 -1.18
CA GLY A 315 -2.16 20.02 0.22
C GLY A 315 -0.66 19.83 0.42
N SER A 316 -0.16 19.93 1.64
CA SER A 316 1.25 19.72 1.98
C SER A 316 1.76 18.28 1.78
N HIS A 317 0.89 17.33 1.43
CA HIS A 317 1.22 15.92 1.12
C HIS A 317 0.50 15.52 -0.16
N ASN A 318 1.13 14.63 -0.91
CA ASN A 318 0.73 14.29 -2.26
C ASN A 318 -0.40 13.23 -2.26
N ILE A 319 -1.64 13.64 -2.57
CA ILE A 319 -2.77 12.71 -2.74
C ILE A 319 -2.51 11.71 -3.89
N SER A 320 -1.60 12.05 -4.80
CA SER A 320 -1.20 11.14 -5.88
C SER A 320 -0.72 9.79 -5.34
N ASN A 321 -0.18 9.75 -4.11
CA ASN A 321 0.25 8.52 -3.46
C ASN A 321 -0.90 7.53 -3.18
N TYR A 322 -2.13 8.02 -3.11
CA TYR A 322 -3.33 7.22 -2.83
C TYR A 322 -4.15 6.92 -4.08
N LEU A 323 -3.84 7.59 -5.20
CA LEU A 323 -4.57 7.52 -6.47
C LEU A 323 -3.67 7.14 -7.66
N ILE A 324 -2.56 6.45 -7.41
CA ILE A 324 -1.46 6.19 -8.38
C ILE A 324 -1.92 5.59 -9.72
N ASP A 325 -2.85 4.64 -9.70
CA ASP A 325 -3.30 3.94 -10.94
C ASP A 325 -4.49 4.57 -11.60
N ARG A 326 -4.88 5.73 -11.12
CA ARG A 326 -6.02 6.42 -11.70
C ARG A 326 -5.53 7.44 -12.71
N PHE A 327 -6.40 7.80 -13.63
CA PHE A 327 -6.12 8.83 -14.63
C PHE A 327 -5.97 10.19 -13.95
N LEU A 328 -4.87 10.33 -13.18
CA LEU A 328 -4.57 11.49 -12.36
C LEU A 328 -3.59 12.39 -13.10
N ILE A 329 -4.02 13.62 -13.33
CA ILE A 329 -3.23 14.65 -14.00
C ILE A 329 -2.77 15.64 -12.94
N GLU A 330 -1.49 15.96 -12.93
CA GLU A 330 -0.94 16.95 -12.01
C GLU A 330 -0.88 18.34 -12.68
N GLU A 331 -1.56 19.30 -12.08
CA GLU A 331 -1.46 20.72 -12.41
C GLU A 331 -0.78 21.50 -11.27
N GLU A 332 -0.43 22.76 -11.50
CA GLU A 332 0.31 23.57 -10.52
C GLU A 332 -0.38 23.63 -9.14
N LYS A 333 -1.69 23.81 -9.10
CA LYS A 333 -2.46 24.05 -7.86
C LYS A 333 -3.38 22.91 -7.44
N PHE A 334 -3.63 21.95 -8.30
CA PHE A 334 -4.56 20.84 -8.04
C PHE A 334 -4.23 19.61 -8.86
N TYR A 335 -4.81 18.47 -8.45
CA TYR A 335 -4.82 17.23 -9.22
C TYR A 335 -6.19 17.08 -9.90
N ILE A 336 -6.20 16.54 -11.11
CA ILE A 336 -7.40 16.26 -11.89
C ILE A 336 -7.51 14.77 -12.07
N LEU A 337 -8.66 14.21 -11.74
CA LEU A 337 -8.96 12.79 -11.95
C LEU A 337 -10.14 12.69 -12.91
N LEU A 338 -9.94 12.02 -14.06
CA LEU A 338 -11.01 11.54 -14.91
C LEU A 338 -11.40 10.13 -14.47
N CYS A 339 -12.67 9.89 -14.19
CA CYS A 339 -13.15 8.62 -13.70
C CYS A 339 -14.62 8.36 -14.07
N SER A 340 -15.08 7.11 -13.92
CA SER A 340 -16.50 6.81 -13.97
C SER A 340 -17.21 7.30 -12.71
N SER A 341 -18.53 7.47 -12.78
CA SER A 341 -19.33 7.89 -11.62
C SER A 341 -19.22 6.96 -10.42
N LYS A 342 -18.98 5.65 -10.66
CA LYS A 342 -18.74 4.67 -9.61
C LYS A 342 -17.36 4.86 -8.95
N GLU A 343 -16.35 5.10 -9.74
CA GLU A 343 -14.98 5.36 -9.25
C GLU A 343 -14.87 6.71 -8.56
N ALA A 344 -15.69 7.68 -8.94
CA ALA A 344 -15.78 8.98 -8.29
C ALA A 344 -16.11 8.85 -6.80
N LEU A 345 -17.10 8.02 -6.45
CA LEU A 345 -17.47 7.76 -5.05
C LEU A 345 -16.30 7.13 -4.26
N THR A 346 -15.61 6.17 -4.85
CA THR A 346 -14.46 5.51 -4.22
C THR A 346 -13.32 6.52 -3.99
N SER A 347 -13.00 7.35 -4.99
CA SER A 347 -11.94 8.36 -4.91
C SER A 347 -12.25 9.43 -3.86
N ILE A 348 -13.51 9.83 -3.74
CA ILE A 348 -13.98 10.75 -2.70
C ILE A 348 -13.81 10.15 -1.31
N ASN A 349 -14.12 8.85 -1.13
CA ASN A 349 -13.96 8.20 0.16
C ASN A 349 -12.48 8.09 0.55
N ILE A 350 -11.60 7.79 -0.41
CA ILE A 350 -10.14 7.83 -0.21
C ILE A 350 -9.72 9.24 0.22
N PHE A 351 -10.18 10.28 -0.49
CA PHE A 351 -9.85 11.67 -0.16
C PHE A 351 -10.34 12.09 1.24
N LYS A 352 -11.56 11.70 1.62
CA LYS A 352 -12.11 11.98 2.96
C LYS A 352 -11.29 11.28 4.05
N LYS A 353 -10.90 10.02 3.82
CA LYS A 353 -10.06 9.25 4.75
C LYS A 353 -8.69 9.92 4.89
N TYR A 354 -8.06 10.28 3.78
CA TYR A 354 -6.79 11.00 3.75
C TYR A 354 -6.84 12.30 4.56
N ASN A 355 -7.86 13.15 4.34
CA ASN A 355 -8.02 14.41 5.09
C ASN A 355 -8.15 14.17 6.60
N LYS A 356 -8.89 13.14 7.00
CA LYS A 356 -9.08 12.77 8.40
C LYS A 356 -7.78 12.30 9.06
N GLU A 357 -7.03 11.43 8.38
CA GLU A 357 -5.77 10.88 8.88
C GLU A 357 -4.67 11.94 9.01
N GLN A 358 -4.65 12.91 8.12
CA GLN A 358 -3.65 13.99 8.10
C GLN A 358 -4.06 15.23 8.91
N ASN A 359 -5.25 15.22 9.51
CA ASN A 359 -5.83 16.37 10.21
C ASN A 359 -5.79 17.65 9.34
N LYS A 360 -6.11 17.54 8.04
CA LYS A 360 -6.01 18.60 7.05
C LYS A 360 -7.36 18.95 6.44
N ILE A 361 -7.45 20.20 6.01
CA ILE A 361 -8.63 20.77 5.39
C ILE A 361 -8.31 21.01 3.90
N ALA A 362 -8.43 19.97 3.06
CA ALA A 362 -8.29 20.10 1.62
C ALA A 362 -9.67 20.14 0.94
N THR A 363 -9.70 20.67 -0.28
CA THR A 363 -10.92 20.83 -1.07
C THR A 363 -10.93 19.91 -2.26
N ALA A 364 -12.06 19.27 -2.54
CA ALA A 364 -12.29 18.54 -3.79
C ALA A 364 -13.58 19.03 -4.45
N VAL A 365 -13.54 19.18 -5.77
CA VAL A 365 -14.70 19.58 -6.59
C VAL A 365 -15.00 18.47 -7.58
N ILE A 366 -16.26 18.02 -7.62
CA ILE A 366 -16.75 17.00 -8.55
C ILE A 366 -17.54 17.71 -9.64
N SER A 367 -17.19 17.48 -10.92
CA SER A 367 -17.95 17.99 -12.05
C SER A 367 -19.35 17.37 -12.12
N PRO A 368 -20.29 18.01 -12.81
CA PRO A 368 -21.48 17.31 -13.29
C PRO A 368 -21.08 16.05 -14.07
N GLU A 369 -21.94 15.03 -14.05
CA GLU A 369 -21.76 13.85 -14.88
C GLU A 369 -21.92 14.21 -16.37
N PHE A 370 -21.07 13.61 -17.23
CA PHE A 370 -21.15 13.80 -18.68
C PHE A 370 -20.92 12.48 -19.41
N THR A 371 -21.54 12.35 -20.59
CA THR A 371 -21.46 11.16 -21.44
C THR A 371 -20.61 11.41 -22.67
N GLU A 372 -20.52 12.66 -23.11
CA GLU A 372 -19.81 13.09 -24.31
C GLU A 372 -18.41 13.57 -23.94
N LEU A 373 -17.39 12.86 -24.43
CA LEU A 373 -15.99 13.18 -24.14
C LEU A 373 -15.53 14.52 -24.76
N GLU A 374 -16.21 14.99 -25.79
CA GLU A 374 -16.01 16.32 -26.39
C GLU A 374 -16.18 17.44 -25.35
N ARG A 375 -17.03 17.23 -24.36
CA ARG A 375 -17.34 18.20 -23.30
C ARG A 375 -16.36 18.17 -22.13
N ILE A 376 -15.37 17.33 -22.16
CA ILE A 376 -14.39 17.18 -21.07
C ILE A 376 -13.72 18.51 -20.72
N LYS A 377 -13.39 19.34 -21.71
CA LYS A 377 -12.79 20.66 -21.52
C LYS A 377 -13.76 21.62 -20.83
N GLU A 378 -15.03 21.64 -21.23
CA GLU A 378 -16.09 22.43 -20.60
C GLU A 378 -16.23 22.09 -19.11
N HIS A 379 -16.33 20.79 -18.80
CA HIS A 379 -16.44 20.31 -17.42
C HIS A 379 -15.19 20.62 -16.59
N TYR A 380 -14.01 20.60 -17.20
CA TYR A 380 -12.77 21.01 -16.56
C TYR A 380 -12.79 22.52 -16.21
N GLU A 381 -13.04 23.38 -17.18
CA GLU A 381 -13.05 24.85 -16.98
C GLU A 381 -14.06 25.26 -15.90
N MET A 382 -15.25 24.67 -15.94
CA MET A 382 -16.28 24.83 -14.94
C MET A 382 -15.79 24.45 -13.53
N SER A 383 -15.19 23.27 -13.40
CA SER A 383 -14.70 22.78 -12.11
C SER A 383 -13.51 23.59 -11.59
N VAL A 384 -12.64 24.08 -12.48
CA VAL A 384 -11.53 24.99 -12.13
C VAL A 384 -12.05 26.31 -11.59
N ASN A 385 -13.08 26.88 -12.20
CA ASN A 385 -13.68 28.14 -11.72
C ASN A 385 -14.29 27.97 -10.33
N VAL A 386 -14.97 26.84 -10.09
CA VAL A 386 -15.54 26.53 -8.79
C VAL A 386 -14.44 26.26 -7.72
N ILE A 387 -13.41 25.47 -8.01
CA ILE A 387 -12.37 25.21 -6.99
C ILE A 387 -11.59 26.47 -6.63
N ARG A 388 -11.35 27.37 -7.60
CA ARG A 388 -10.75 28.68 -7.36
C ARG A 388 -11.63 29.59 -6.50
N LEU A 389 -12.94 29.54 -6.72
CA LEU A 389 -13.91 30.25 -5.89
C LEU A 389 -13.87 29.74 -4.45
N LEU A 390 -14.00 28.42 -4.26
CA LEU A 390 -13.96 27.79 -2.94
C LEU A 390 -12.67 28.11 -2.18
N TYR A 391 -11.54 28.13 -2.90
CA TYR A 391 -10.26 28.52 -2.32
C TYR A 391 -10.28 29.97 -1.82
N LYS A 392 -10.83 30.91 -2.61
CA LYS A 392 -10.96 32.31 -2.22
C LYS A 392 -11.89 32.50 -1.02
N LEU A 393 -12.92 31.68 -0.91
CA LEU A 393 -13.91 31.74 0.17
C LEU A 393 -13.49 30.90 1.40
N HIS A 394 -12.28 30.31 1.38
CA HIS A 394 -11.78 29.41 2.45
C HIS A 394 -12.72 28.23 2.76
N ILE A 395 -13.48 27.77 1.77
CA ILE A 395 -14.41 26.65 1.89
C ILE A 395 -13.69 25.36 1.55
N SER A 396 -13.74 24.40 2.45
CA SER A 396 -13.09 23.12 2.33
C SER A 396 -14.05 21.95 2.22
N GLY A 397 -13.47 20.75 1.99
CA GLY A 397 -14.19 19.50 1.88
C GLY A 397 -14.63 19.18 0.45
N VAL A 398 -15.51 18.19 0.31
CA VAL A 398 -16.00 17.76 -1.00
C VAL A 398 -17.22 18.57 -1.39
N ARG A 399 -17.19 19.15 -2.60
CA ARG A 399 -18.29 19.97 -3.15
C ARG A 399 -18.63 19.51 -4.57
N LYS A 400 -19.92 19.56 -4.93
CA LYS A 400 -20.37 19.38 -6.29
C LYS A 400 -20.29 20.71 -7.03
N ALA A 401 -19.73 20.71 -8.22
CA ALA A 401 -19.60 21.95 -9.02
C ALA A 401 -20.97 22.62 -9.29
N GLU A 402 -21.99 21.79 -9.57
CA GLU A 402 -23.36 22.28 -9.85
C GLU A 402 -23.89 23.25 -8.79
N GLU A 403 -23.65 22.99 -7.52
CA GLU A 403 -24.12 23.79 -6.40
C GLU A 403 -23.44 25.16 -6.34
N TRP A 404 -22.24 25.28 -6.92
CA TRP A 404 -21.41 26.48 -6.85
C TRP A 404 -21.31 27.25 -8.16
N LEU A 405 -21.85 26.72 -9.26
CA LEU A 405 -21.84 27.40 -10.57
C LEU A 405 -22.47 28.81 -10.54
N PRO A 406 -23.63 29.05 -9.88
CA PRO A 406 -24.21 30.38 -9.82
C PRO A 406 -23.28 31.39 -9.13
N PHE A 407 -22.60 30.96 -8.06
CA PHE A 407 -21.61 31.80 -7.35
C PHE A 407 -20.36 32.04 -8.21
N SER A 408 -19.91 31.03 -8.95
CA SER A 408 -18.80 31.17 -9.88
C SER A 408 -19.11 32.17 -10.98
N LEU A 409 -20.32 32.15 -11.53
CA LEU A 409 -20.76 33.11 -12.52
C LEU A 409 -20.77 34.55 -11.95
N LEU A 410 -21.31 34.75 -10.76
CA LEU A 410 -21.32 36.07 -10.09
C LEU A 410 -19.89 36.57 -9.83
N MET A 411 -18.95 35.66 -9.54
CA MET A 411 -17.56 36.04 -9.31
C MET A 411 -16.90 36.62 -10.58
N HIS A 412 -17.25 36.11 -11.75
CA HIS A 412 -16.77 36.67 -13.02
C HIS A 412 -17.34 38.04 -13.29
N CYS A 413 -18.55 38.34 -12.79
CA CYS A 413 -19.22 39.63 -12.95
C CYS A 413 -18.82 40.67 -11.87
N ARG A 414 -17.94 40.33 -10.91
CA ARG A 414 -17.69 41.17 -9.70
C ARG A 414 -17.33 42.62 -9.97
N ASN A 415 -16.71 42.94 -11.10
CA ASN A 415 -16.26 44.28 -11.45
C ASN A 415 -17.17 44.97 -12.49
N THR A 416 -18.34 44.38 -12.80
CA THR A 416 -19.28 44.99 -13.77
C THR A 416 -20.19 45.99 -13.09
N SER A 417 -20.75 46.92 -13.91
CA SER A 417 -21.74 47.87 -13.46
C SER A 417 -23.01 47.20 -12.92
N GLU A 418 -23.41 46.10 -13.53
CA GLU A 418 -24.59 45.31 -13.14
C GLU A 418 -24.40 44.68 -11.74
N TYR A 419 -23.25 44.12 -11.46
CA TYR A 419 -22.95 43.59 -10.13
C TYR A 419 -23.02 44.69 -9.06
N ASN A 420 -22.37 45.84 -9.32
CA ASN A 420 -22.36 46.96 -8.40
C ASN A 420 -23.77 47.54 -8.20
N PHE A 421 -24.59 47.64 -9.27
CA PHE A 421 -25.96 48.09 -9.18
C PHE A 421 -26.82 47.16 -8.31
N ILE A 422 -26.69 45.83 -8.47
CA ILE A 422 -27.42 44.88 -7.64
C ILE A 422 -26.99 45.02 -6.17
N LYS A 423 -25.70 45.14 -5.91
CA LYS A 423 -25.17 45.31 -4.56
C LYS A 423 -25.68 46.57 -3.90
N THR A 424 -25.51 47.71 -4.53
CA THR A 424 -25.89 49.02 -3.94
C THR A 424 -27.39 49.21 -3.80
N THR A 425 -28.18 48.61 -4.70
CA THR A 425 -29.64 48.75 -4.68
C THR A 425 -30.30 48.05 -3.49
N VAL A 426 -29.74 46.90 -3.06
CA VAL A 426 -30.35 46.08 -2.01
C VAL A 426 -29.38 45.83 -0.85
N LEU A 427 -28.21 45.27 -1.12
CA LEU A 427 -27.31 44.77 -0.07
C LEU A 427 -26.84 45.92 0.83
N ASP A 428 -26.28 46.96 0.26
CA ASP A 428 -25.74 48.07 1.02
C ASP A 428 -26.82 48.78 1.83
N LYS A 429 -28.03 48.95 1.27
CA LYS A 429 -29.17 49.56 1.98
C LYS A 429 -29.66 48.75 3.15
N LEU A 430 -29.73 47.39 3.00
CA LEU A 430 -30.18 46.53 4.07
C LEU A 430 -29.09 46.40 5.16
N GLN A 431 -27.82 46.36 4.79
CA GLN A 431 -26.69 46.36 5.75
C GLN A 431 -26.67 47.65 6.57
N GLU A 432 -26.85 48.80 5.92
CA GLU A 432 -26.91 50.08 6.61
C GLU A 432 -28.10 50.14 7.56
N TYR A 433 -29.28 49.68 7.13
CA TYR A 433 -30.47 49.62 7.98
C TYR A 433 -30.28 48.68 9.18
N ASP A 434 -29.79 47.46 8.95
CA ASP A 434 -29.55 46.48 10.01
C ASP A 434 -28.56 47.01 11.05
N ARG A 435 -27.49 47.70 10.60
CA ARG A 435 -26.49 48.32 11.51
C ARG A 435 -27.11 49.48 12.31
N ARG A 436 -27.93 50.33 11.66
CA ARG A 436 -28.49 51.49 12.32
C ARG A 436 -29.58 51.17 13.33
N TYR A 437 -30.39 50.14 13.04
CA TYR A 437 -31.58 49.80 13.85
C TYR A 437 -31.42 48.49 14.61
N GLN A 438 -30.20 47.89 14.60
CA GLN A 438 -29.90 46.59 15.20
C GLN A 438 -30.94 45.54 14.79
N SER A 439 -31.32 45.54 13.53
CA SER A 439 -32.25 44.59 12.94
C SER A 439 -31.52 43.45 12.21
N SER A 440 -32.26 42.45 11.76
CA SER A 440 -31.75 41.27 11.04
C SER A 440 -32.55 41.03 9.76
N LEU A 441 -32.71 42.06 8.95
CA LEU A 441 -33.48 41.97 7.70
C LEU A 441 -32.78 41.12 6.66
N LEU A 442 -31.45 41.20 6.58
CA LEU A 442 -30.65 40.35 5.67
C LEU A 442 -30.75 38.89 6.01
N ASP A 443 -30.66 38.52 7.30
CA ASP A 443 -30.84 37.15 7.73
C ASP A 443 -32.23 36.63 7.48
N THR A 444 -33.24 37.51 7.69
CA THR A 444 -34.63 37.20 7.40
C THR A 444 -34.84 36.94 5.91
N LEU A 445 -34.28 37.80 5.04
CA LEU A 445 -34.33 37.63 3.59
C LEU A 445 -33.62 36.34 3.15
N SER A 446 -32.45 36.08 3.71
CA SER A 446 -31.69 34.85 3.44
C SER A 446 -32.48 33.61 3.82
N ALA A 447 -33.13 33.58 5.00
CA ALA A 447 -33.97 32.46 5.41
C ALA A 447 -35.18 32.29 4.48
N ALA A 448 -35.90 33.39 4.19
CA ALA A 448 -37.06 33.33 3.30
C ALA A 448 -36.75 32.84 1.87
N LEU A 449 -35.53 33.10 1.37
CA LEU A 449 -35.10 32.67 0.03
C LEU A 449 -34.55 31.24 -0.01
N ARG A 450 -34.15 30.70 1.14
CA ARG A 450 -33.56 29.35 1.24
C ARG A 450 -34.59 28.26 1.52
N GLU A 451 -35.55 28.56 2.38
CA GLU A 451 -36.55 27.60 2.81
C GLU A 451 -37.66 27.41 1.79
N ASN A 452 -38.33 26.26 1.82
CA ASN A 452 -39.38 25.91 0.87
C ASN A 452 -40.69 26.69 1.14
N SER A 453 -40.90 27.11 2.39
CA SER A 453 -42.04 27.88 2.81
C SER A 453 -41.66 29.05 3.72
N LEU A 454 -42.56 30.04 3.86
CA LEU A 454 -42.35 31.13 4.82
C LEU A 454 -42.53 30.65 6.26
N GLU A 455 -43.29 29.60 6.46
CA GLU A 455 -43.49 28.95 7.74
C GLU A 455 -42.15 28.32 8.22
N ASP A 456 -41.47 27.55 7.37
CA ASP A 456 -40.15 26.96 7.67
C ASP A 456 -39.09 28.04 7.92
N ALA A 457 -39.13 29.13 7.13
CA ALA A 457 -38.24 30.27 7.31
C ALA A 457 -38.47 31.01 8.65
N ALA A 458 -39.71 31.12 9.10
CA ALA A 458 -40.07 31.74 10.38
C ALA A 458 -39.62 30.85 11.55
N GLU A 459 -39.85 29.54 11.46
CA GLU A 459 -39.39 28.55 12.46
C GLU A 459 -37.88 28.59 12.60
N ARG A 460 -37.15 28.57 11.49
CA ARG A 460 -35.67 28.64 11.48
C ARG A 460 -35.13 29.93 12.12
N GLN A 461 -35.84 31.03 12.01
CA GLN A 461 -35.51 32.32 12.62
C GLN A 461 -36.03 32.45 14.05
N HIS A 462 -36.75 31.48 14.58
CA HIS A 462 -37.42 31.49 15.88
C HIS A 462 -38.34 32.70 16.03
N ILE A 463 -39.09 33.08 14.96
CA ILE A 463 -40.04 34.17 14.96
C ILE A 463 -41.41 33.72 14.44
N HIS A 464 -42.44 34.45 14.80
CA HIS A 464 -43.77 34.19 14.27
C HIS A 464 -43.86 34.57 12.78
N ILE A 465 -44.66 33.85 12.00
CA ILE A 465 -44.86 34.09 10.56
C ILE A 465 -45.28 35.54 10.24
N ASN A 466 -46.09 36.15 11.08
CA ASN A 466 -46.49 37.56 10.90
C ASN A 466 -45.30 38.53 11.04
N THR A 467 -44.36 38.24 11.94
CA THR A 467 -43.11 38.98 12.08
C THR A 467 -42.24 38.85 10.85
N LEU A 468 -42.16 37.63 10.28
CA LEU A 468 -41.44 37.40 9.02
C LEU A 468 -42.06 38.22 7.88
N ARG A 469 -43.40 38.19 7.72
CA ARG A 469 -44.10 38.94 6.70
C ARG A 469 -43.92 40.47 6.89
N TYR A 470 -43.98 40.96 8.11
CA TYR A 470 -43.67 42.35 8.42
C TYR A 470 -42.26 42.75 7.99
N ARG A 471 -41.23 41.91 8.32
CA ARG A 471 -39.86 42.18 7.92
C ARG A 471 -39.69 42.16 6.41
N LEU A 472 -40.33 41.22 5.67
CA LEU A 472 -40.33 41.19 4.20
C LEU A 472 -41.01 42.46 3.62
N GLY A 473 -42.05 42.97 4.25
CA GLY A 473 -42.65 44.26 3.93
C GLY A 473 -41.68 45.42 4.12
N LYS A 474 -40.92 45.41 5.21
CA LYS A 474 -39.89 46.43 5.47
C LYS A 474 -38.73 46.38 4.46
N ILE A 475 -38.31 45.20 4.04
CA ILE A 475 -37.34 45.01 2.96
C ILE A 475 -37.86 45.65 1.66
N LYS A 476 -39.15 45.47 1.33
CA LYS A 476 -39.76 46.09 0.17
C LYS A 476 -39.74 47.64 0.25
N GLU A 477 -40.01 48.20 1.41
CA GLU A 477 -39.99 49.69 1.61
C GLU A 477 -38.56 50.24 1.38
N ILE A 478 -37.51 49.56 1.93
CA ILE A 478 -36.12 50.03 1.85
C ILE A 478 -35.55 49.86 0.45
N THR A 479 -35.79 48.71 -0.17
CA THR A 479 -35.10 48.29 -1.41
C THR A 479 -35.93 48.55 -2.68
N GLN A 480 -37.22 48.82 -2.53
CA GLN A 480 -38.22 48.89 -3.62
C GLN A 480 -38.35 47.54 -4.38
N LYS A 481 -37.94 46.43 -3.76
CA LYS A 481 -38.02 45.06 -4.30
C LYS A 481 -38.99 44.22 -3.48
N ASN A 482 -40.01 43.66 -4.16
CA ASN A 482 -41.04 42.86 -3.49
C ASN A 482 -40.72 41.37 -3.56
N TYR A 483 -40.50 40.73 -2.40
CA TYR A 483 -40.26 39.28 -2.28
C TYR A 483 -41.32 38.41 -2.99
N PHE A 484 -42.59 38.85 -3.00
CA PHE A 484 -43.71 38.10 -3.61
C PHE A 484 -43.79 38.27 -5.13
N LYS A 485 -43.02 39.19 -5.73
CA LYS A 485 -42.95 39.38 -7.17
C LYS A 485 -41.75 38.60 -7.73
N MET A 486 -42.00 37.68 -8.66
CA MET A 486 -41.00 36.76 -9.19
C MET A 486 -39.72 37.45 -9.69
N THR A 487 -39.85 38.50 -10.50
CA THR A 487 -38.72 39.28 -11.02
C THR A 487 -37.86 39.92 -9.93
N ASP A 488 -38.51 40.46 -8.89
CA ASP A 488 -37.81 41.07 -7.77
C ASP A 488 -37.17 40.01 -6.87
N ARG A 489 -37.81 38.85 -6.75
CA ARG A 489 -37.26 37.71 -5.99
C ARG A 489 -35.94 37.20 -6.56
N TYR A 490 -35.79 37.13 -7.89
CA TYR A 490 -34.51 36.82 -8.52
C TYR A 490 -33.44 37.85 -8.18
N PHE A 491 -33.80 39.14 -8.21
CA PHE A 491 -32.89 40.20 -7.86
C PHE A 491 -32.43 40.13 -6.39
N LEU A 492 -33.35 39.86 -5.49
CA LEU A 492 -33.08 39.65 -4.06
C LEU A 492 -32.20 38.41 -3.83
N LEU A 493 -32.43 37.34 -4.60
CA LEU A 493 -31.60 36.12 -4.53
C LEU A 493 -30.14 36.37 -4.92
N LEU A 494 -29.94 37.08 -6.05
CA LEU A 494 -28.59 37.49 -6.47
C LEU A 494 -27.88 38.33 -5.41
N CYS A 495 -28.62 39.20 -4.73
CA CYS A 495 -28.10 40.02 -3.63
C CYS A 495 -27.62 39.18 -2.44
N ILE A 496 -28.39 38.16 -2.03
CA ILE A 496 -28.00 37.24 -0.95
C ILE A 496 -26.82 36.39 -1.36
N MET A 497 -26.74 35.99 -2.63
CA MET A 497 -25.56 35.28 -3.15
C MET A 497 -24.30 36.17 -3.11
N ILE A 498 -24.42 37.45 -3.49
CA ILE A 498 -23.32 38.42 -3.39
C ILE A 498 -22.90 38.59 -1.93
N GLN A 499 -23.85 38.78 -1.01
CA GLN A 499 -23.60 38.90 0.43
C GLN A 499 -22.77 37.70 0.95
N ARG A 500 -23.20 36.48 0.61
CA ARG A 500 -22.53 35.26 1.05
C ARG A 500 -21.09 35.19 0.57
N MET A 501 -20.83 35.58 -0.68
CA MET A 501 -19.48 35.65 -1.24
C MET A 501 -18.59 36.70 -0.57
N GLU A 502 -19.14 37.80 -0.07
CA GLU A 502 -18.39 38.85 0.61
C GLU A 502 -18.15 38.54 2.09
N HIS A 503 -19.10 37.88 2.78
CA HIS A 503 -18.97 37.52 4.19
C HIS A 503 -17.99 36.33 4.41
N GLU A 504 -17.89 35.39 3.48
CA GLU A 504 -16.94 34.27 3.58
C GLU A 504 -15.49 34.67 3.21
N GLN A 505 -15.26 35.98 2.92
CA GLN A 505 -13.90 36.57 2.71
C GLN A 505 -13.35 37.27 3.98
N LEU A 506 -14.13 37.34 5.06
CA LEU A 506 -13.69 37.85 6.37
C LEU A 506 -13.43 36.71 7.36
#